data_c7343f8b8d9b2e34eee9ff84fe6d92f3
#
_entry.id   c7343f8b8d9b2e34eee9ff84fe6d92f3
#
_cell.length_a   1.000
_cell.length_b   1.000
_cell.length_c   1.000
_cell.angle_alpha   90.00
_cell.angle_beta   90.00
_cell.angle_gamma   90.00
#
_symmetry.space_group_name_H-M   'P 1'
#
loop_
_entity.id
_entity.type
_entity.pdbx_description
1 polymer ?
#
loop_
_entity_poly.entity_id
_entity_poly.type
_entity_poly.pdbx_seq_one_letter_code
_entity_poly.pdbx_strand_id
1 'polypeptide(L)'
;MTPDTLAFSQEQARAYFRIPRPSDDKYRRGVVGVVAGSDTYPGAGLLATLAASNTGVGMVRLNSTRRVEDLVLHYAPGVVTVGGRIQSGVIGPGCTNERYEDCRELAQFCIDSK
;
A
#
# COMPACT_ATOMS: atom_id res chain seq x y z
N MET A 1 6.42 12.72 26.71
CA MET A 1 6.12 11.29 26.50
C MET A 1 5.30 10.77 27.65
N THR A 2 4.18 10.11 27.36
CA THR A 2 3.35 9.51 28.41
C THR A 2 3.99 8.21 28.91
N PRO A 3 3.64 7.72 30.13
CA PRO A 3 4.16 6.44 30.64
C PRO A 3 3.90 5.25 29.71
N ASP A 4 2.83 5.30 28.90
CA ASP A 4 2.45 4.22 27.99
C ASP A 4 3.09 4.33 26.60
N THR A 5 3.89 5.38 26.38
CA THR A 5 4.54 5.59 25.12
C THR A 5 5.90 4.89 25.12
N LEU A 6 6.05 3.93 24.21
CA LEU A 6 7.30 3.21 24.02
C LEU A 6 8.00 3.68 22.76
N ALA A 7 9.31 3.90 22.85
CA ALA A 7 10.11 4.21 21.67
C ALA A 7 10.37 2.92 20.88
N PHE A 8 10.08 2.95 19.57
CA PHE A 8 10.37 1.85 18.68
C PHE A 8 11.79 2.03 18.14
N SER A 9 12.69 1.13 18.53
CA SER A 9 14.11 1.25 18.17
C SER A 9 14.37 0.78 16.74
N GLN A 10 15.50 1.22 16.19
CA GLN A 10 15.98 0.75 14.90
C GLN A 10 16.23 -0.75 14.90
N GLU A 11 16.72 -1.31 16.00
CA GLU A 11 16.92 -2.74 16.14
C GLU A 11 15.61 -3.51 16.08
N GLN A 12 14.57 -3.03 16.77
CA GLN A 12 13.24 -3.62 16.70
C GLN A 12 12.67 -3.54 15.27
N ALA A 13 12.90 -2.44 14.58
CA ALA A 13 12.44 -2.26 13.20
C ALA A 13 13.09 -3.26 12.23
N ARG A 14 14.36 -3.61 12.43
CA ARG A 14 15.07 -4.57 11.58
C ARG A 14 14.40 -5.93 11.52
N ALA A 15 13.71 -6.35 12.56
CA ALA A 15 13.00 -7.63 12.59
C ALA A 15 11.87 -7.72 11.57
N TYR A 16 11.35 -6.57 11.10
CA TYR A 16 10.28 -6.50 10.12
C TYR A 16 10.76 -6.38 8.68
N PHE A 17 12.05 -6.11 8.46
CA PHE A 17 12.62 -5.97 7.12
C PHE A 17 13.45 -7.20 6.80
N ARG A 18 12.93 -8.05 5.92
CA ARG A 18 13.59 -9.28 5.54
C ARG A 18 14.31 -9.13 4.20
N ILE A 19 15.50 -9.73 4.13
CA ILE A 19 16.23 -9.83 2.86
C ILE A 19 15.50 -10.85 1.99
N PRO A 20 15.25 -10.55 0.69
CA PRO A 20 14.63 -11.50 -0.22
C PRO A 20 15.42 -12.81 -0.32
N ARG A 21 14.72 -13.93 -0.32
CA ARG A 21 15.29 -15.25 -0.48
C ARG A 21 14.94 -15.80 -1.86
N PRO A 22 15.78 -16.64 -2.47
CA PRO A 22 15.44 -17.25 -3.77
C PRO A 22 14.14 -18.06 -3.78
N SER A 23 13.73 -18.56 -2.62
CA SER A 23 12.47 -19.31 -2.46
C SER A 23 11.24 -18.41 -2.26
N ASP A 24 11.42 -17.12 -2.09
CA ASP A 24 10.32 -16.20 -1.85
C ASP A 24 9.56 -15.92 -3.15
N ASP A 25 8.24 -15.97 -3.07
CA ASP A 25 7.35 -15.45 -4.08
C ASP A 25 6.70 -14.13 -3.59
N LYS A 26 5.91 -13.51 -4.45
CA LYS A 26 5.25 -12.25 -4.12
C LYS A 26 4.34 -12.34 -2.89
N TYR A 27 3.71 -13.49 -2.65
CA TYR A 27 2.80 -13.67 -1.52
C TYR A 27 3.52 -13.93 -0.21
N ARG A 28 4.67 -14.58 -0.24
CA ARG A 28 5.53 -14.75 0.95
C ARG A 28 6.10 -13.41 1.42
N ARG A 29 6.43 -12.55 0.49
CA ARG A 29 6.89 -11.19 0.80
C ARG A 29 5.75 -10.25 1.12
N GLY A 30 4.52 -10.64 0.79
CA GLY A 30 3.31 -9.88 1.04
C GLY A 30 2.90 -9.01 -0.15
N VAL A 31 1.60 -8.81 -0.25
CA VAL A 31 0.98 -7.92 -1.25
C VAL A 31 0.25 -6.81 -0.51
N VAL A 32 0.59 -5.57 -0.82
CA VAL A 32 -0.08 -4.39 -0.26
C VAL A 32 -1.11 -3.88 -1.26
N GLY A 33 -2.35 -3.73 -0.80
CA GLY A 33 -3.37 -3.00 -1.53
C GLY A 33 -3.32 -1.52 -1.16
N VAL A 34 -3.39 -0.64 -2.13
CA VAL A 34 -3.37 0.81 -1.92
C VAL A 34 -4.61 1.43 -2.55
N VAL A 35 -5.41 2.11 -1.74
CA VAL A 35 -6.49 2.99 -2.22
C VAL A 35 -6.08 4.41 -1.87
N ALA A 36 -5.55 5.11 -2.85
CA ALA A 36 -4.98 6.45 -2.68
C ALA A 36 -5.12 7.26 -3.96
N GLY A 37 -5.10 8.56 -3.82
CA GLY A 37 -5.19 9.48 -4.95
C GLY A 37 -6.60 9.70 -5.45
N SER A 38 -6.72 10.74 -6.24
CA SER A 38 -7.95 11.14 -6.93
C SER A 38 -7.54 12.02 -8.11
N ASP A 39 -8.50 12.39 -8.93
CA ASP A 39 -8.23 13.34 -10.01
C ASP A 39 -7.78 14.70 -9.48
N THR A 40 -8.26 15.07 -8.29
CA THR A 40 -7.84 16.31 -7.62
C THR A 40 -6.44 16.21 -7.03
N TYR A 41 -6.10 15.07 -6.45
CA TYR A 41 -4.81 14.85 -5.77
C TYR A 41 -4.07 13.62 -6.34
N PRO A 42 -3.67 13.66 -7.61
CA PRO A 42 -3.04 12.50 -8.22
C PRO A 42 -1.67 12.16 -7.63
N GLY A 43 -0.93 13.19 -7.21
CA GLY A 43 0.40 13.01 -6.62
C GLY A 43 0.39 12.23 -5.31
N ALA A 44 -0.68 12.34 -4.53
CA ALA A 44 -0.82 11.57 -3.29
C ALA A 44 -0.87 10.06 -3.58
N GLY A 45 -1.54 9.67 -4.66
CA GLY A 45 -1.56 8.27 -5.09
C GLY A 45 -0.19 7.76 -5.49
N LEU A 46 0.57 8.58 -6.22
CA LEU A 46 1.95 8.25 -6.60
C LEU A 46 2.86 8.09 -5.38
N LEU A 47 2.83 9.07 -4.46
CA LEU A 47 3.68 9.04 -3.27
C LEU A 47 3.38 7.83 -2.37
N ALA A 48 2.11 7.55 -2.11
CA ALA A 48 1.72 6.40 -1.29
C ALA A 48 2.15 5.08 -1.94
N THR A 49 1.99 4.95 -3.25
CA THR A 49 2.32 3.74 -3.97
C THR A 49 3.83 3.52 -4.06
N LEU A 50 4.61 4.57 -4.31
CA LEU A 50 6.07 4.48 -4.30
C LEU A 50 6.60 4.11 -2.92
N ALA A 51 6.05 4.71 -1.86
CA ALA A 51 6.43 4.37 -0.49
C ALA A 51 6.15 2.90 -0.19
N ALA A 52 4.97 2.40 -0.53
CA ALA A 52 4.62 1.00 -0.36
C ALA A 52 5.58 0.08 -1.13
N SER A 53 5.90 0.43 -2.36
CA SER A 53 6.80 -0.36 -3.21
C SER A 53 8.21 -0.47 -2.64
N ASN A 54 8.64 0.52 -1.86
CA ASN A 54 9.98 0.57 -1.27
C ASN A 54 10.08 -0.08 0.12
N THR A 55 9.01 -0.69 0.62
CA THR A 55 9.03 -1.35 1.93
C THR A 55 9.53 -2.80 1.89
N GLY A 56 9.84 -3.31 0.73
CA GLY A 56 10.30 -4.70 0.58
C GLY A 56 9.19 -5.71 0.35
N VAL A 57 7.96 -5.26 0.11
CA VAL A 57 6.84 -6.15 -0.24
C VAL A 57 7.03 -6.78 -1.62
N GLY A 58 6.35 -7.90 -1.84
CA GLY A 58 6.46 -8.63 -3.11
C GLY A 58 5.70 -7.97 -4.25
N MET A 59 4.60 -7.27 -3.95
CA MET A 59 3.78 -6.63 -4.96
C MET A 59 2.91 -5.53 -4.34
N VAL A 60 2.61 -4.50 -5.11
CA VAL A 60 1.62 -3.48 -4.75
C VAL A 60 0.48 -3.52 -5.75
N ARG A 61 -0.75 -3.57 -5.24
CA ARG A 61 -1.98 -3.42 -6.04
C ARG A 61 -2.57 -2.06 -5.75
N LEU A 62 -2.66 -1.24 -6.77
CA LEU A 62 -3.23 0.11 -6.68
C LEU A 62 -4.66 0.11 -7.19
N ASN A 63 -5.56 0.66 -6.39
CA ASN A 63 -6.90 1.05 -6.81
C ASN A 63 -7.00 2.57 -6.75
N SER A 64 -7.12 3.20 -7.89
CA SER A 64 -7.21 4.65 -7.98
C SER A 64 -7.97 5.05 -9.25
N THR A 65 -8.00 6.35 -9.54
CA THR A 65 -8.54 6.83 -10.82
C THR A 65 -7.58 6.49 -11.95
N ARG A 66 -8.09 6.45 -13.17
CA ARG A 66 -7.26 6.20 -14.37
C ARG A 66 -6.10 7.16 -14.46
N ARG A 67 -6.33 8.43 -14.14
CA ARG A 67 -5.28 9.45 -14.14
C ARG A 67 -4.14 9.08 -13.20
N VAL A 68 -4.45 8.64 -12.00
CA VAL A 68 -3.46 8.24 -11.00
C VAL A 68 -2.76 6.95 -11.43
N GLU A 69 -3.51 5.97 -11.90
CA GLU A 69 -2.96 4.70 -12.35
C GLU A 69 -1.93 4.89 -13.47
N ASP A 70 -2.27 5.68 -14.47
CA ASP A 70 -1.36 5.97 -15.58
C ASP A 70 -0.10 6.70 -15.09
N LEU A 71 -0.25 7.66 -14.18
CA LEU A 71 0.87 8.36 -13.58
C LEU A 71 1.79 7.39 -12.83
N VAL A 72 1.21 6.53 -12.00
CA VAL A 72 1.98 5.56 -11.20
C VAL A 72 2.73 4.57 -12.09
N LEU A 73 2.06 4.04 -13.11
CA LEU A 73 2.69 3.07 -14.03
C LEU A 73 3.84 3.67 -14.82
N HIS A 74 3.84 4.97 -15.03
CA HIS A 74 4.96 5.68 -15.64
C HIS A 74 6.24 5.60 -14.79
N TYR A 75 6.10 5.71 -13.48
CA TYR A 75 7.23 5.70 -12.53
C TYR A 75 7.50 4.32 -11.94
N ALA A 76 6.49 3.48 -11.83
CA ALA A 76 6.58 2.18 -11.18
C ALA A 76 5.78 1.14 -11.97
N PRO A 77 6.31 0.67 -13.11
CA PRO A 77 5.56 -0.25 -13.99
C PRO A 77 5.31 -1.62 -13.36
N GLY A 78 5.97 -1.95 -12.26
CA GLY A 78 5.70 -3.19 -11.54
C GLY A 78 4.45 -3.16 -10.66
N VAL A 79 3.83 -2.00 -10.48
CA VAL A 79 2.57 -1.88 -9.75
C VAL A 79 1.43 -2.47 -10.57
N VAL A 80 0.54 -3.20 -9.91
CA VAL A 80 -0.61 -3.85 -10.55
C VAL A 80 -1.86 -3.02 -10.24
N THR A 81 -2.65 -2.71 -11.27
CA THR A 81 -3.88 -1.92 -11.13
C THR A 81 -5.16 -2.76 -11.19
N VAL A 82 -5.01 -4.08 -11.22
CA VAL A 82 -6.12 -5.02 -11.20
C VAL A 82 -6.28 -5.54 -9.77
N GLY A 83 -7.53 -5.68 -9.32
CA GLY A 83 -7.84 -6.25 -8.01
C GLY A 83 -7.38 -7.69 -7.88
N GLY A 84 -7.20 -8.12 -6.64
CA GLY A 84 -6.77 -9.49 -6.34
C GLY A 84 -6.38 -9.63 -4.88
N ARG A 85 -5.68 -10.70 -4.58
CA ARG A 85 -5.26 -11.06 -3.24
C ARG A 85 -4.31 -10.01 -2.64
N ILE A 86 -4.58 -9.62 -1.39
CA ILE A 86 -3.73 -8.71 -0.60
C ILE A 86 -3.62 -9.23 0.83
N GLN A 87 -2.56 -8.84 1.54
CA GLN A 87 -2.37 -9.14 2.96
C GLN A 87 -2.44 -7.91 3.85
N SER A 88 -2.24 -6.72 3.29
CA SER A 88 -2.33 -5.45 4.01
C SER A 88 -2.82 -4.35 3.11
N GLY A 89 -3.23 -3.23 3.70
CA GLY A 89 -3.78 -2.13 2.93
C GLY A 89 -3.37 -0.76 3.44
N VAL A 90 -3.24 0.17 2.51
CA VAL A 90 -3.07 1.61 2.77
C VAL A 90 -4.27 2.32 2.16
N ILE A 91 -4.94 3.14 2.95
CA ILE A 91 -6.22 3.75 2.57
C ILE A 91 -6.19 5.22 2.89
N GLY A 92 -6.59 6.05 1.95
CA GLY A 92 -6.98 7.41 2.21
C GLY A 92 -6.13 8.54 1.66
N PRO A 93 -4.79 8.42 1.49
CA PRO A 93 -4.00 9.56 1.00
C PRO A 93 -4.54 10.11 -0.31
N GLY A 94 -4.90 11.41 -0.33
CA GLY A 94 -5.41 12.08 -1.53
C GLY A 94 -6.80 11.63 -2.01
N CYS A 95 -7.52 10.82 -1.23
CA CYS A 95 -8.87 10.41 -1.59
C CYS A 95 -9.87 11.53 -1.32
N THR A 96 -10.81 11.71 -2.26
CA THR A 96 -11.97 12.59 -2.13
C THR A 96 -13.22 11.77 -1.85
N ASN A 97 -14.36 12.43 -1.66
CA ASN A 97 -15.64 11.73 -1.41
C ASN A 97 -15.98 10.72 -2.50
N GLU A 98 -15.57 10.95 -3.72
CA GLU A 98 -15.76 10.03 -4.85
C GLU A 98 -15.03 8.71 -4.66
N ARG A 99 -13.99 8.69 -3.83
CA ARG A 99 -13.18 7.50 -3.53
C ARG A 99 -13.65 6.77 -2.28
N TYR A 100 -14.70 7.26 -1.62
CA TYR A 100 -15.15 6.74 -0.33
C TYR A 100 -15.47 5.25 -0.36
N GLU A 101 -16.21 4.80 -1.37
CA GLU A 101 -16.61 3.39 -1.46
C GLU A 101 -15.42 2.45 -1.61
N ASP A 102 -14.43 2.82 -2.41
CA ASP A 102 -13.22 2.01 -2.57
C ASP A 102 -12.42 1.94 -1.26
N CYS A 103 -12.34 3.05 -0.54
CA CYS A 103 -11.70 3.10 0.77
C CYS A 103 -12.43 2.18 1.76
N ARG A 104 -13.76 2.25 1.79
CA ARG A 104 -14.59 1.44 2.68
C ARG A 104 -14.45 -0.05 2.36
N GLU A 105 -14.46 -0.41 1.10
CA GLU A 105 -14.33 -1.81 0.66
C GLU A 105 -12.98 -2.40 1.09
N LEU A 106 -11.89 -1.67 0.90
CA LEU A 106 -10.58 -2.16 1.32
C LEU A 106 -10.48 -2.26 2.84
N ALA A 107 -11.02 -1.27 3.56
CA ALA A 107 -11.04 -1.30 5.03
C ALA A 107 -11.81 -2.51 5.54
N GLN A 108 -12.97 -2.78 4.98
CA GLN A 108 -13.80 -3.92 5.36
C GLN A 108 -13.10 -5.24 5.05
N PHE A 109 -12.47 -5.34 3.89
CA PHE A 109 -11.69 -6.52 3.51
C PHE A 109 -10.58 -6.80 4.52
N CYS A 110 -9.84 -5.77 4.93
CA CYS A 110 -8.75 -5.93 5.90
C CYS A 110 -9.27 -6.34 7.28
N ILE A 111 -10.45 -5.85 7.69
CA ILE A 111 -11.08 -6.23 8.96
C ILE A 111 -11.51 -7.70 8.93
N ASP A 112 -12.08 -8.15 7.83
CA ASP A 112 -12.65 -9.50 7.70
C ASP A 112 -11.58 -10.57 7.45
N SER A 113 -10.38 -10.20 7.06
CA SER A 113 -9.32 -11.12 6.63
C SER A 113 -8.40 -11.59 7.77
N LYS A 114 -8.90 -11.62 8.97
CA LYS A 114 -8.12 -12.07 10.14
C LYS A 114 -7.86 -13.57 10.13
#